data_6b04e5bf226105ee73f3c1aaa69bcc71
#
_entry.id   6b04e5bf226105ee73f3c1aaa69bcc71
#
_cell.length_a   1.000
_cell.length_b   1.000
_cell.length_c   1.000
_cell.angle_alpha   90.00
_cell.angle_beta   90.00
_cell.angle_gamma   90.00
#
_symmetry.space_group_name_H-M   'P 1'
#
loop_
_entity.id
_entity.type
_entity.pdbx_description
1 polymer ?
#
loop_
_entity_poly.entity_id
_entity_poly.type
_entity_poly.pdbx_seq_one_letter_code
_entity_poly.pdbx_strand_id
1 'polypeptide(L)'
;MKKIILSMIAFVALSLSASAQVSEPQNTPQLEFALQLKVTLGDAYSCGETQHGQRTIIPITGGTFEGPNIKGTIINGGADYQLGNKALNRTELEAIYCIKTDDGVNIHVRNRGIIHSGKDDQGNPTFYFKAAPQFEAPADSKYAWLNNALFVCAPDFNAGFKGIVLNVWKVK
;
A
#
# COMPACT_ATOMS: atom_id res chain seq x y z
N MET A 1 45.14 -29.63 -67.92
CA MET A 1 44.83 -28.42 -67.16
C MET A 1 43.58 -28.65 -66.34
N LYS A 2 43.75 -29.02 -65.06
CA LYS A 2 42.64 -29.31 -64.13
C LYS A 2 42.39 -28.07 -63.30
N LYS A 3 41.22 -27.48 -63.47
CA LYS A 3 40.75 -26.35 -62.63
C LYS A 3 40.20 -26.89 -61.31
N ILE A 4 40.83 -26.55 -60.19
CA ILE A 4 40.37 -26.86 -58.86
C ILE A 4 39.44 -25.69 -58.43
N ILE A 5 38.15 -25.99 -58.25
CA ILE A 5 37.19 -25.04 -57.73
C ILE A 5 37.20 -25.20 -56.20
N LEU A 6 37.72 -24.17 -55.50
CA LEU A 6 37.74 -24.11 -54.03
C LEU A 6 36.40 -23.59 -53.53
N SER A 7 35.55 -24.49 -52.99
CA SER A 7 34.25 -24.13 -52.39
C SER A 7 34.47 -23.61 -50.97
N MET A 8 34.22 -22.33 -50.77
CA MET A 8 34.33 -21.66 -49.46
C MET A 8 32.99 -21.79 -48.72
N ILE A 9 32.88 -22.72 -47.79
CA ILE A 9 31.69 -22.87 -46.93
C ILE A 9 31.80 -21.83 -45.81
N ALA A 10 30.95 -20.77 -45.87
CA ALA A 10 30.81 -19.79 -44.80
C ALA A 10 29.96 -20.38 -43.68
N PHE A 11 30.55 -20.69 -42.54
CA PHE A 11 29.86 -21.08 -41.32
C PHE A 11 29.27 -19.81 -40.66
N VAL A 12 27.98 -19.58 -40.81
CA VAL A 12 27.27 -18.56 -40.05
C VAL A 12 26.96 -19.14 -38.66
N ALA A 13 27.76 -18.77 -37.67
CA ALA A 13 27.47 -19.09 -36.28
C ALA A 13 26.30 -18.21 -35.81
N LEU A 14 25.08 -18.75 -35.76
CA LEU A 14 23.96 -18.17 -35.05
C LEU A 14 24.26 -18.29 -33.55
N SER A 15 24.72 -17.20 -32.93
CA SER A 15 24.73 -17.08 -31.46
C SER A 15 23.29 -16.92 -30.97
N LEU A 16 22.65 -18.01 -30.52
CA LEU A 16 21.44 -17.98 -29.74
C LEU A 16 21.78 -17.37 -28.36
N SER A 17 21.50 -16.10 -28.20
CA SER A 17 21.46 -15.48 -26.86
C SER A 17 20.29 -16.08 -26.10
N ALA A 18 20.51 -17.12 -25.31
CA ALA A 18 19.55 -17.61 -24.36
C ALA A 18 19.43 -16.56 -23.24
N SER A 19 18.44 -15.69 -23.33
CA SER A 19 18.02 -14.89 -22.20
C SER A 19 17.53 -15.86 -21.13
N ALA A 20 18.24 -15.95 -20.01
CA ALA A 20 17.77 -16.69 -18.84
C ALA A 20 16.50 -16.01 -18.36
N GLN A 21 15.34 -16.58 -18.72
CA GLN A 21 14.05 -16.13 -18.24
C GLN A 21 13.94 -16.57 -16.78
N VAL A 22 14.01 -15.60 -15.87
CA VAL A 22 13.76 -15.87 -14.44
C VAL A 22 12.31 -16.36 -14.32
N SER A 23 12.13 -17.61 -13.94
CA SER A 23 10.80 -18.16 -13.70
C SER A 23 10.15 -17.48 -12.49
N GLU A 24 8.84 -17.26 -12.56
CA GLU A 24 8.09 -16.70 -11.44
C GLU A 24 8.27 -17.58 -10.19
N PRO A 25 8.62 -16.98 -9.03
CA PRO A 25 8.82 -17.75 -7.81
C PRO A 25 7.54 -18.50 -7.40
N GLN A 26 7.67 -19.75 -6.97
CA GLN A 26 6.52 -20.56 -6.54
C GLN A 26 5.88 -20.06 -5.23
N ASN A 27 6.59 -19.22 -4.47
CA ASN A 27 6.16 -18.67 -3.18
C ASN A 27 5.61 -17.24 -3.30
N THR A 28 4.69 -17.01 -4.22
CA THR A 28 4.02 -15.71 -4.34
C THR A 28 3.17 -15.44 -3.10
N PRO A 29 3.39 -14.32 -2.37
CA PRO A 29 2.59 -13.98 -1.20
C PRO A 29 1.10 -13.90 -1.53
N GLN A 30 0.27 -14.48 -0.67
CA GLN A 30 -1.18 -14.44 -0.78
C GLN A 30 -1.75 -13.36 0.14
N LEU A 31 -2.90 -12.81 -0.20
CA LEU A 31 -3.60 -11.82 0.62
C LEU A 31 -4.87 -12.44 1.23
N GLU A 32 -5.01 -12.31 2.55
CA GLU A 32 -6.19 -12.71 3.29
C GLU A 32 -6.88 -11.46 3.87
N PHE A 33 -8.17 -11.29 3.58
CA PHE A 33 -8.93 -10.16 4.12
C PHE A 33 -8.91 -10.19 5.66
N ALA A 34 -8.47 -9.09 6.27
CA ALA A 34 -8.32 -8.96 7.72
C ALA A 34 -9.42 -8.10 8.33
N LEU A 35 -9.61 -6.89 7.83
CA LEU A 35 -10.65 -5.97 8.30
C LEU A 35 -10.88 -4.81 7.31
N GLN A 36 -12.05 -4.18 7.43
CA GLN A 36 -12.37 -2.91 6.79
C GLN A 36 -12.44 -1.82 7.87
N LEU A 37 -11.82 -0.67 7.60
CA LEU A 37 -11.86 0.53 8.44
C LEU A 37 -12.74 1.57 7.75
N LYS A 38 -13.73 2.12 8.44
CA LYS A 38 -14.56 3.28 8.02
C LYS A 38 -14.16 4.47 8.89
N VAL A 39 -13.23 5.28 8.40
CA VAL A 39 -12.59 6.36 9.16
C VAL A 39 -13.29 7.67 8.91
N THR A 40 -13.79 8.32 9.97
CA THR A 40 -14.32 9.69 9.89
C THR A 40 -13.19 10.70 10.06
N LEU A 41 -13.22 11.74 9.23
CA LEU A 41 -12.18 12.74 9.15
C LEU A 41 -12.72 14.12 9.55
N GLY A 42 -11.88 14.90 10.20
CA GLY A 42 -12.11 16.31 10.46
C GLY A 42 -11.59 17.20 9.32
N ASP A 43 -11.71 18.50 9.50
CA ASP A 43 -11.22 19.48 8.53
C ASP A 43 -9.69 19.45 8.46
N ALA A 44 -9.20 19.25 7.24
CA ALA A 44 -7.77 19.26 6.97
C ALA A 44 -7.19 20.68 7.14
N TYR A 45 -5.99 20.76 7.70
CA TYR A 45 -5.25 22.02 7.78
C TYR A 45 -3.82 21.83 7.30
N SER A 46 -3.25 22.91 6.71
CA SER A 46 -1.92 22.91 6.14
C SER A 46 -0.94 23.68 7.01
N CYS A 47 0.25 23.11 7.21
CA CYS A 47 1.41 23.83 7.76
C CYS A 47 2.20 24.58 6.67
N GLY A 48 1.76 24.52 5.42
CA GLY A 48 2.44 25.12 4.27
C GLY A 48 3.58 24.27 3.73
N GLU A 49 4.38 24.91 2.87
CA GLU A 49 5.60 24.31 2.33
C GLU A 49 6.70 24.32 3.41
N THR A 50 7.30 23.16 3.65
CA THR A 50 8.37 22.97 4.62
C THR A 50 9.63 22.47 3.92
N GLN A 51 10.74 22.35 4.64
CA GLN A 51 11.97 21.74 4.13
C GLN A 51 11.80 20.29 3.66
N HIS A 52 10.70 19.63 4.04
CA HIS A 52 10.39 18.24 3.68
C HIS A 52 9.30 18.16 2.59
N GLY A 53 8.64 19.27 2.23
CA GLY A 53 7.53 19.38 1.29
C GLY A 53 6.26 19.98 1.91
N GLN A 54 5.17 19.92 1.17
CA GLN A 54 3.86 20.44 1.60
C GLN A 54 3.28 19.57 2.72
N ARG A 55 3.24 20.09 3.95
CA ARG A 55 2.69 19.39 5.10
C ARG A 55 1.19 19.69 5.25
N THR A 56 0.37 18.62 5.26
CA THR A 56 -1.07 18.67 5.53
C THR A 56 -1.41 17.68 6.64
N ILE A 57 -2.28 18.06 7.56
CA ILE A 57 -2.73 17.22 8.65
C ILE A 57 -4.24 17.06 8.55
N ILE A 58 -4.72 15.83 8.56
CA ILE A 58 -6.14 15.49 8.50
C ILE A 58 -6.51 14.77 9.80
N PRO A 59 -7.25 15.45 10.71
CA PRO A 59 -7.67 14.83 11.96
C PRO A 59 -8.54 13.59 11.73
N ILE A 60 -8.31 12.54 12.52
CA ILE A 60 -9.17 11.36 12.59
C ILE A 60 -10.11 11.54 13.78
N THR A 61 -11.41 11.66 13.48
CA THR A 61 -12.44 12.00 14.47
C THR A 61 -13.19 10.78 14.99
N GLY A 62 -12.93 9.59 14.46
CA GLY A 62 -13.56 8.35 14.87
C GLY A 62 -13.87 7.43 13.69
N GLY A 63 -14.90 6.60 13.85
CA GLY A 63 -15.34 5.64 12.86
C GLY A 63 -15.51 4.25 13.42
N THR A 64 -15.63 3.26 12.55
CA THR A 64 -15.78 1.85 12.90
C THR A 64 -14.85 0.97 12.12
N PHE A 65 -14.61 -0.23 12.59
CA PHE A 65 -13.92 -1.26 11.83
C PHE A 65 -14.57 -2.63 12.07
N GLU A 66 -14.50 -3.49 11.05
CA GLU A 66 -15.04 -4.83 11.10
C GLU A 66 -14.24 -5.77 10.19
N GLY A 67 -14.03 -6.99 10.66
CA GLY A 67 -13.41 -8.09 9.94
C GLY A 67 -13.84 -9.44 10.49
N PRO A 68 -13.39 -10.56 9.92
CA PRO A 68 -13.81 -11.91 10.33
C PRO A 68 -13.54 -12.21 11.82
N ASN A 69 -12.48 -11.65 12.39
CA ASN A 69 -12.04 -11.96 13.76
C ASN A 69 -11.90 -10.74 14.67
N ILE A 70 -12.34 -9.56 14.20
CA ILE A 70 -12.16 -8.31 14.93
C ILE A 70 -13.20 -7.28 14.50
N LYS A 71 -13.75 -6.53 15.45
CA LYS A 71 -14.63 -5.38 15.19
C LYS A 71 -14.58 -4.38 16.34
N GLY A 72 -15.02 -3.16 16.09
CA GLY A 72 -15.05 -2.10 17.08
C GLY A 72 -15.11 -0.70 16.50
N THR A 73 -14.55 0.26 17.24
CA THR A 73 -14.59 1.69 16.91
C THR A 73 -13.19 2.28 16.78
N ILE A 74 -13.07 3.33 15.99
CA ILE A 74 -11.85 4.15 15.88
C ILE A 74 -11.93 5.24 16.94
N ILE A 75 -10.88 5.38 17.73
CA ILE A 75 -10.80 6.39 18.80
C ILE A 75 -10.48 7.76 18.18
N ASN A 76 -11.23 8.79 18.57
CA ASN A 76 -10.92 10.16 18.21
C ASN A 76 -9.59 10.62 18.83
N GLY A 77 -8.80 11.41 18.11
CA GLY A 77 -7.55 12.01 18.61
C GLY A 77 -6.31 11.69 17.79
N GLY A 78 -6.43 10.85 16.77
CA GLY A 78 -5.37 10.62 15.80
C GLY A 78 -5.41 11.58 14.61
N ALA A 79 -4.45 11.48 13.71
CA ALA A 79 -4.42 12.21 12.45
C ALA A 79 -3.62 11.48 11.37
N ASP A 80 -3.87 11.85 10.12
CA ASP A 80 -3.02 11.54 8.97
C ASP A 80 -2.10 12.73 8.68
N TYR A 81 -0.80 12.53 8.82
CA TYR A 81 0.26 13.52 8.65
C TYR A 81 0.85 13.43 7.24
N GLN A 82 0.15 14.00 6.28
CA GLN A 82 0.53 13.94 4.88
C GLN A 82 1.71 14.83 4.54
N LEU A 83 2.57 14.35 3.64
CA LEU A 83 3.67 15.10 3.07
C LEU A 83 3.61 15.05 1.53
N GLY A 84 3.17 16.13 0.93
CA GLY A 84 3.03 16.28 -0.51
C GLY A 84 4.34 16.75 -1.17
N ASN A 85 4.66 16.15 -2.32
CA ASN A 85 5.70 16.60 -3.22
C ASN A 85 5.07 16.86 -4.60
N LYS A 86 4.85 18.14 -4.91
CA LYS A 86 4.18 18.54 -6.16
C LYS A 86 5.00 18.20 -7.41
N ALA A 87 6.33 18.29 -7.34
CA ALA A 87 7.20 17.99 -8.48
C ALA A 87 7.15 16.53 -8.89
N LEU A 88 6.84 15.64 -7.93
CA LEU A 88 6.72 14.20 -8.15
C LEU A 88 5.26 13.73 -8.26
N ASN A 89 4.27 14.62 -8.18
CA ASN A 89 2.85 14.26 -8.07
C ASN A 89 2.59 13.15 -7.04
N ARG A 90 3.29 13.21 -5.90
CA ARG A 90 3.35 12.17 -4.88
C ARG A 90 3.04 12.75 -3.50
N THR A 91 2.23 12.03 -2.74
CA THR A 91 1.97 12.33 -1.32
C THR A 91 2.30 11.10 -0.49
N GLU A 92 3.10 11.28 0.55
CA GLU A 92 3.31 10.30 1.60
C GLU A 92 2.23 10.47 2.67
N LEU A 93 1.68 9.36 3.11
CA LEU A 93 0.66 9.28 4.15
C LEU A 93 1.29 8.66 5.40
N GLU A 94 0.94 9.20 6.56
CA GLU A 94 1.28 8.61 7.85
C GLU A 94 0.13 8.85 8.84
N ALA A 95 -0.84 7.95 8.85
CA ALA A 95 -1.94 8.02 9.81
C ALA A 95 -1.54 7.29 11.10
N ILE A 96 -1.66 8.01 12.24
CA ILE A 96 -1.37 7.48 13.57
C ILE A 96 -2.63 7.68 14.43
N TYR A 97 -3.20 6.58 14.93
CA TYR A 97 -4.43 6.59 15.71
C TYR A 97 -4.58 5.30 16.52
N CYS A 98 -5.64 5.20 17.31
CA CYS A 98 -5.98 3.98 18.03
C CYS A 98 -7.38 3.49 17.62
N ILE A 99 -7.56 2.19 17.67
CA ILE A 99 -8.85 1.51 17.55
C ILE A 99 -9.16 0.81 18.88
N LYS A 100 -10.45 0.65 19.18
CA LYS A 100 -10.92 -0.05 20.36
C LYS A 100 -11.89 -1.14 19.93
N THR A 101 -11.59 -2.37 20.30
CA THR A 101 -12.44 -3.52 20.01
C THR A 101 -13.71 -3.50 20.85
N ASP A 102 -14.77 -4.21 20.45
CA ASP A 102 -16.05 -4.29 21.16
C ASP A 102 -15.88 -4.88 22.58
N ASP A 103 -14.86 -5.70 22.82
CA ASP A 103 -14.50 -6.23 24.13
C ASP A 103 -13.51 -5.36 24.90
N GLY A 104 -13.25 -4.13 24.41
CA GLY A 104 -12.58 -3.07 25.16
C GLY A 104 -11.05 -2.99 24.98
N VAL A 105 -10.44 -3.81 24.13
CA VAL A 105 -8.99 -3.78 23.89
C VAL A 105 -8.62 -2.61 22.99
N ASN A 106 -7.67 -1.79 23.42
CA ASN A 106 -7.10 -0.72 22.61
C ASN A 106 -5.91 -1.25 21.78
N ILE A 107 -5.87 -0.87 20.51
CA ILE A 107 -4.83 -1.27 19.56
C ILE A 107 -4.33 0.01 18.88
N HIS A 108 -3.03 0.25 18.92
CA HIS A 108 -2.41 1.35 18.19
C HIS A 108 -2.24 0.98 16.72
N VAL A 109 -2.48 1.96 15.84
CA VAL A 109 -2.35 1.81 14.39
C VAL A 109 -1.43 2.89 13.85
N ARG A 110 -0.43 2.49 13.08
CA ARG A 110 0.39 3.37 12.25
C ARG A 110 0.28 2.91 10.81
N ASN A 111 -0.39 3.70 9.98
CA ASN A 111 -0.65 3.34 8.60
C ASN A 111 0.13 4.27 7.67
N ARG A 112 1.18 3.75 7.04
CA ARG A 112 2.00 4.48 6.06
C ARG A 112 1.59 4.12 4.65
N GLY A 113 1.52 5.12 3.78
CA GLY A 113 1.09 4.90 2.41
C GLY A 113 1.63 5.92 1.43
N ILE A 114 1.26 5.70 0.18
CA ILE A 114 1.64 6.55 -0.94
C ILE A 114 0.39 6.79 -1.79
N ILE A 115 0.18 8.07 -2.14
CA ILE A 115 -0.66 8.48 -3.25
C ILE A 115 0.27 8.98 -4.35
N HIS A 116 0.06 8.52 -5.57
CA HIS A 116 0.78 8.99 -6.75
C HIS A 116 -0.17 9.11 -7.93
N SER A 117 -0.10 10.24 -8.62
CA SER A 117 -0.81 10.48 -9.87
C SER A 117 0.19 10.60 -11.01
N GLY A 118 -0.04 9.91 -12.09
CA GLY A 118 0.89 9.87 -13.22
C GLY A 118 0.17 9.63 -14.54
N LYS A 119 0.92 9.12 -15.51
CA LYS A 119 0.41 8.65 -16.79
C LYS A 119 1.04 7.31 -17.10
N ASP A 120 0.28 6.45 -17.80
CA ASP A 120 0.81 5.21 -18.37
C ASP A 120 1.62 5.49 -19.66
N ASP A 121 2.16 4.43 -20.28
CA ASP A 121 2.95 4.52 -21.51
C ASP A 121 2.14 5.03 -22.72
N GLN A 122 0.80 5.00 -22.64
CA GLN A 122 -0.10 5.53 -23.64
C GLN A 122 -0.54 6.98 -23.34
N GLY A 123 -0.11 7.56 -22.21
CA GLY A 123 -0.45 8.91 -21.79
C GLY A 123 -1.77 9.03 -21.02
N ASN A 124 -2.44 7.94 -20.70
CA ASN A 124 -3.68 7.97 -19.89
C ASN A 124 -3.36 8.27 -18.42
N PRO A 125 -4.24 9.01 -17.72
CA PRO A 125 -4.06 9.29 -16.30
C PRO A 125 -4.04 8.00 -15.47
N THR A 126 -3.09 7.90 -14.55
CA THR A 126 -3.00 6.83 -13.55
C THR A 126 -3.12 7.38 -12.14
N PHE A 127 -3.72 6.59 -11.26
CA PHE A 127 -3.84 6.91 -9.84
C PHE A 127 -3.49 5.69 -9.00
N TYR A 128 -2.59 5.88 -8.06
CA TYR A 128 -2.14 4.85 -7.13
C TYR A 128 -2.38 5.32 -5.70
N PHE A 129 -3.09 4.53 -4.90
CA PHE A 129 -3.19 4.72 -3.46
C PHE A 129 -3.14 3.37 -2.77
N LYS A 130 -2.02 3.08 -2.10
CA LYS A 130 -1.85 1.91 -1.24
C LYS A 130 -1.14 2.32 0.04
N ALA A 131 -1.38 1.56 1.10
CA ALA A 131 -0.72 1.75 2.38
C ALA A 131 -0.43 0.41 3.06
N ALA A 132 0.39 0.45 4.11
CA ALA A 132 0.85 -0.70 4.88
C ALA A 132 0.65 -0.42 6.38
N PRO A 133 -0.52 -0.75 6.93
CA PRO A 133 -0.79 -0.56 8.34
C PRO A 133 0.04 -1.50 9.21
N GLN A 134 0.56 -0.97 10.29
CA GLN A 134 1.16 -1.70 11.41
C GLN A 134 0.24 -1.57 12.62
N PHE A 135 0.09 -2.64 13.35
CA PHE A 135 -0.74 -2.70 14.55
C PHE A 135 0.10 -3.05 15.77
N GLU A 136 -0.24 -2.44 16.90
CA GLU A 136 0.33 -2.77 18.21
C GLU A 136 -0.83 -3.13 19.16
N ALA A 137 -1.11 -4.42 19.27
CA ALA A 137 -2.10 -4.97 20.20
C ALA A 137 -1.38 -5.43 21.49
N PRO A 138 -2.05 -5.44 22.66
CA PRO A 138 -1.49 -6.04 23.87
C PRO A 138 -1.07 -7.49 23.61
N ALA A 139 0.14 -7.86 24.07
CA ALA A 139 0.75 -9.16 23.76
C ALA A 139 -0.02 -10.35 24.34
N ASP A 140 -0.76 -10.13 25.42
CA ASP A 140 -1.59 -11.11 26.12
C ASP A 140 -3.06 -11.16 25.61
N SER A 141 -3.40 -10.31 24.63
CA SER A 141 -4.73 -10.26 24.05
C SER A 141 -4.91 -11.29 22.93
N LYS A 142 -6.16 -11.68 22.67
CA LYS A 142 -6.50 -12.51 21.50
C LYS A 142 -6.20 -11.82 20.16
N TYR A 143 -5.85 -10.53 20.18
CA TYR A 143 -5.49 -9.73 19.02
C TYR A 143 -3.98 -9.64 18.77
N ALA A 144 -3.15 -10.31 19.58
CA ALA A 144 -1.70 -10.33 19.43
C ALA A 144 -1.21 -10.86 18.05
N TRP A 145 -2.08 -11.57 17.31
CA TRP A 145 -1.80 -11.99 15.93
C TRP A 145 -1.52 -10.81 14.99
N LEU A 146 -2.08 -9.63 15.30
CA LEU A 146 -1.83 -8.39 14.54
C LEU A 146 -0.36 -7.94 14.62
N ASN A 147 0.32 -8.22 15.72
CA ASN A 147 1.72 -7.84 15.92
C ASN A 147 2.70 -8.69 15.10
N ASN A 148 2.24 -9.87 14.65
CA ASN A 148 3.09 -10.90 14.05
C ASN A 148 2.78 -11.11 12.56
N ALA A 149 2.25 -10.10 11.89
CA ALA A 149 1.91 -10.16 10.48
C ALA A 149 2.20 -8.83 9.77
N LEU A 150 2.44 -8.91 8.47
CA LEU A 150 2.46 -7.74 7.60
C LEU A 150 1.07 -7.54 6.99
N PHE A 151 0.73 -6.27 6.77
CA PHE A 151 -0.55 -5.90 6.18
C PHE A 151 -0.35 -4.91 5.04
N VAL A 152 -1.27 -4.96 4.09
CA VAL A 152 -1.42 -3.95 3.04
C VAL A 152 -2.86 -3.47 3.03
N CYS A 153 -3.10 -2.22 2.64
CA CYS A 153 -4.45 -1.71 2.51
C CYS A 153 -4.64 -0.85 1.27
N ALA A 154 -5.89 -0.76 0.84
CA ALA A 154 -6.34 0.08 -0.26
C ALA A 154 -7.67 0.76 0.09
N PRO A 155 -7.89 2.01 -0.38
CA PRO A 155 -9.16 2.68 -0.22
C PRO A 155 -10.24 2.04 -1.09
N ASP A 156 -11.49 2.13 -0.61
CA ASP A 156 -12.70 1.86 -1.38
C ASP A 156 -13.46 3.17 -1.58
N PHE A 157 -13.30 3.77 -2.73
CA PHE A 157 -13.96 5.05 -3.07
C PHE A 157 -15.43 4.90 -3.45
N ASN A 158 -15.93 3.66 -3.65
CA ASN A 158 -17.31 3.38 -4.03
C ASN A 158 -18.22 3.08 -2.84
N ALA A 159 -17.67 3.08 -1.63
CA ALA A 159 -18.41 2.68 -0.42
C ALA A 159 -19.52 3.65 0.02
N GLY A 160 -19.65 4.83 -0.59
CA GLY A 160 -20.68 5.82 -0.27
C GLY A 160 -20.59 6.39 1.16
N PHE A 161 -19.43 6.30 1.81
CA PHE A 161 -19.19 6.72 3.18
C PHE A 161 -18.61 8.14 3.23
N LYS A 162 -19.08 8.97 4.17
CA LYS A 162 -18.49 10.31 4.43
C LYS A 162 -17.23 10.19 5.26
N GLY A 163 -16.07 10.08 4.59
CA GLY A 163 -14.77 9.83 5.17
C GLY A 163 -13.95 8.95 4.24
N ILE A 164 -13.10 8.08 4.78
CA ILE A 164 -12.36 7.11 3.99
C ILE A 164 -12.66 5.69 4.44
N VAL A 165 -12.89 4.79 3.48
CA VAL A 165 -13.00 3.35 3.72
C VAL A 165 -11.72 2.68 3.26
N LEU A 166 -11.10 1.90 4.15
CA LEU A 166 -9.87 1.18 3.88
C LEU A 166 -10.09 -0.32 4.07
N ASN A 167 -9.89 -1.10 3.01
CA ASN A 167 -9.84 -2.55 3.10
C ASN A 167 -8.41 -2.98 3.41
N VAL A 168 -8.24 -3.82 4.41
CA VAL A 168 -6.94 -4.29 4.92
C VAL A 168 -6.81 -5.79 4.73
N TRP A 169 -5.69 -6.22 4.18
CA TRP A 169 -5.34 -7.62 4.00
C TRP A 169 -4.05 -7.94 4.72
N LYS A 170 -4.04 -9.12 5.35
CA LYS A 170 -2.84 -9.77 5.88
C LYS A 170 -2.08 -10.43 4.73
N VAL A 171 -0.76 -10.28 4.72
CA VAL A 171 0.14 -11.00 3.81
C VAL A 171 0.43 -12.38 4.40
N LYS A 172 0.24 -13.43 3.60
CA LYS A 172 0.51 -14.84 3.94
C LYS A 172 1.78 -15.33 3.29
#